data_22713f72096feebe6b311239b8210b30
#
_entry.id   22713f72096feebe6b311239b8210b30
#
_cell.length_a   1.000
_cell.length_b   1.000
_cell.length_c   1.000
_cell.angle_alpha   90.00
_cell.angle_beta   90.00
_cell.angle_gamma   90.00
#
_symmetry.space_group_name_H-M   'P 1'
#
loop_
_entity.id
_entity.type
_entity.pdbx_description
1 polymer ?
#
loop_
_entity_poly.entity_id
_entity_poly.type
_entity_poly.pdbx_seq_one_letter_code
_entity_poly.pdbx_strand_id
1 'polypeptide(L)'
;MSLETLLLYFFAAAALAGGVMMLVARHPMRVALALISSMVALAGIYAILGVHVIAVFQVLIYVGAVMVFMVYVIMLLDVRDPSFLERYGRALVPSVAVAGVLATALGAAVSRGRIATAADLAHAQPDGTPAAFGVQPFS
;
A
#
# COMPACT_ATOMS: atom_id res chain seq x y z
N MET A 1 21.48 0.99 13.88
CA MET A 1 20.37 1.17 12.91
C MET A 1 20.96 1.92 11.73
N SER A 2 20.91 1.32 10.54
CA SER A 2 21.40 1.99 9.33
C SER A 2 20.46 3.16 8.98
N LEU A 3 21.01 4.20 8.37
CA LEU A 3 20.24 5.38 7.91
C LEU A 3 19.05 4.96 7.04
N GLU A 4 19.23 3.96 6.22
CA GLU A 4 18.18 3.37 5.36
C GLU A 4 17.00 2.83 6.16
N THR A 5 17.25 2.13 7.25
CA THR A 5 16.20 1.59 8.13
C THR A 5 15.41 2.71 8.80
N LEU A 6 16.08 3.76 9.22
CA LEU A 6 15.43 4.92 9.82
C LEU A 6 14.53 5.65 8.82
N LEU A 7 15.02 5.87 7.60
CA LEU A 7 14.25 6.48 6.52
C LEU A 7 13.03 5.61 6.13
N LEU A 8 13.21 4.29 6.09
CA LEU A 8 12.12 3.37 5.78
C LEU A 8 11.00 3.46 6.83
N TYR A 9 11.34 3.47 8.12
CA TYR A 9 10.34 3.64 9.17
C TYR A 9 9.66 5.01 9.12
N PHE A 10 10.41 6.06 8.79
CA PHE A 10 9.86 7.40 8.63
C PHE A 10 8.82 7.46 7.51
N PHE A 11 9.14 6.94 6.33
CA PHE A 11 8.21 6.91 5.20
C PHE A 11 7.03 5.96 5.45
N ALA A 12 7.25 4.83 6.14
CA ALA A 12 6.16 3.93 6.51
C ALA A 12 5.18 4.60 7.49
N ALA A 13 5.70 5.32 8.49
CA ALA A 13 4.87 6.09 9.41
C ALA A 13 4.12 7.22 8.70
N ALA A 14 4.75 7.92 7.77
CA ALA A 14 4.12 8.96 6.96
C ALA A 14 3.00 8.41 6.08
N ALA A 15 3.20 7.24 5.45
CA ALA A 15 2.18 6.56 4.64
C ALA A 15 0.98 6.15 5.49
N LEU A 16 1.22 5.58 6.68
CA LEU A 16 0.16 5.21 7.62
C LEU A 16 -0.59 6.43 8.15
N ALA A 17 0.13 7.49 8.52
CA ALA A 17 -0.49 8.74 8.99
C ALA A 17 -1.38 9.36 7.90
N GLY A 18 -0.94 9.38 6.64
CA GLY A 18 -1.74 9.82 5.50
C GLY A 18 -3.01 8.98 5.32
N GLY A 19 -2.89 7.64 5.43
CA GLY A 19 -4.03 6.72 5.37
C GLY A 19 -5.03 6.95 6.50
N VAL A 20 -4.58 7.11 7.73
CA VAL A 20 -5.44 7.41 8.89
C VAL A 20 -6.10 8.79 8.74
N MET A 21 -5.34 9.79 8.29
CA MET A 21 -5.86 11.14 8.08
C MET A 21 -6.96 11.16 7.00
N MET A 22 -6.85 10.30 5.98
CA MET A 22 -7.89 10.13 4.96
C MET A 22 -9.21 9.65 5.58
N LEU A 23 -9.16 8.74 6.57
CA LEU A 23 -10.37 8.21 7.24
C LEU A 23 -11.04 9.25 8.16
N VAL A 24 -10.25 10.12 8.78
CA VAL A 24 -10.72 11.12 9.74
C VAL A 24 -11.20 12.41 9.04
N ALA A 25 -10.65 12.69 7.87
CA ALA A 25 -10.95 13.92 7.14
C ALA A 25 -12.39 13.90 6.60
N ARG A 26 -13.15 14.95 6.91
CA ARG A 26 -14.56 15.13 6.48
C ARG A 26 -14.70 15.89 5.16
N HIS A 27 -13.68 16.65 4.77
CA HIS A 27 -13.69 17.43 3.53
C HIS A 27 -13.01 16.66 2.40
N PRO A 28 -13.64 16.54 1.21
CA PRO A 28 -13.10 15.80 0.07
C PRO A 28 -11.70 16.27 -0.34
N MET A 29 -11.44 17.57 -0.31
CA MET A 29 -10.11 18.13 -0.64
C MET A 29 -9.03 17.70 0.35
N ARG A 30 -9.35 17.59 1.64
CA ARG A 30 -8.40 17.12 2.66
C ARG A 30 -8.14 15.63 2.52
N VAL A 31 -9.16 14.86 2.16
CA VAL A 31 -9.03 13.42 1.87
C VAL A 31 -8.10 13.22 0.69
N ALA A 32 -8.28 13.97 -0.40
CA ALA A 32 -7.42 13.90 -1.58
C ALA A 32 -5.96 14.25 -1.26
N LEU A 33 -5.72 15.32 -0.50
CA LEU A 33 -4.37 15.71 -0.08
C LEU A 33 -3.72 14.66 0.82
N ALA A 34 -4.46 14.07 1.76
CA ALA A 34 -3.96 13.00 2.62
C ALA A 34 -3.59 11.75 1.80
N LEU A 35 -4.40 11.41 0.80
CA LEU A 35 -4.13 10.29 -0.10
C LEU A 35 -2.88 10.56 -0.96
N ILE A 36 -2.72 11.75 -1.53
CA ILE A 36 -1.51 12.14 -2.27
C ILE A 36 -0.27 12.01 -1.38
N SER A 37 -0.32 12.51 -0.16
CA SER A 37 0.78 12.41 0.81
C SER A 37 1.16 10.95 1.10
N SER A 38 0.17 10.09 1.30
CA SER A 38 0.38 8.65 1.50
C SER A 38 1.02 7.98 0.28
N MET A 39 0.57 8.32 -0.94
CA MET A 39 1.12 7.77 -2.18
C MET A 39 2.56 8.21 -2.43
N VAL A 40 2.90 9.46 -2.12
CA VAL A 40 4.29 9.97 -2.22
C VAL A 40 5.19 9.26 -1.19
N ALA A 41 4.70 9.03 0.02
CA ALA A 41 5.45 8.28 1.03
C ALA A 41 5.71 6.83 0.59
N LEU A 42 4.74 6.17 -0.05
CA LEU A 42 4.94 4.84 -0.65
C LEU A 42 6.00 4.85 -1.75
N ALA A 43 6.02 5.87 -2.60
CA ALA A 43 7.07 6.02 -3.61
C ALA A 43 8.46 6.17 -2.97
N GLY A 44 8.56 6.87 -1.85
CA GLY A 44 9.78 6.97 -1.04
C GLY A 44 10.25 5.61 -0.52
N ILE A 45 9.34 4.76 -0.06
CA ILE A 45 9.64 3.38 0.36
C ILE A 45 10.21 2.58 -0.81
N TYR A 46 9.58 2.63 -2.00
CA TYR A 46 10.06 1.92 -3.18
C TYR A 46 11.45 2.40 -3.63
N ALA A 47 11.71 3.70 -3.51
CA ALA A 47 13.02 4.26 -3.82
C ALA A 47 14.11 3.72 -2.88
N ILE A 48 13.83 3.60 -1.58
CA ILE A 48 14.76 3.05 -0.58
C ILE A 48 15.00 1.55 -0.82
N LEU A 49 13.98 0.81 -1.25
CA LEU A 49 14.10 -0.61 -1.59
C LEU A 49 14.89 -0.87 -2.88
N GLY A 50 15.40 0.16 -3.55
CA GLY A 50 16.16 0.04 -4.80
C GLY A 50 15.30 -0.16 -6.05
N VAL A 51 13.97 -0.17 -5.93
CA VAL A 51 13.05 -0.36 -7.05
C VAL A 51 12.64 0.99 -7.64
N HIS A 52 13.63 1.71 -8.18
CA HIS A 52 13.49 3.10 -8.63
C HIS A 52 12.45 3.27 -9.75
N VAL A 53 12.33 2.27 -10.64
CA VAL A 53 11.35 2.31 -11.74
C VAL A 53 9.92 2.34 -11.21
N ILE A 54 9.61 1.49 -10.21
CA ILE A 54 8.29 1.47 -9.57
C ILE A 54 8.03 2.76 -8.81
N ALA A 55 9.03 3.31 -8.12
CA ALA A 55 8.90 4.58 -7.42
C ALA A 55 8.53 5.72 -8.38
N VAL A 56 9.16 5.78 -9.56
CA VAL A 56 8.86 6.78 -10.60
C VAL A 56 7.44 6.59 -11.15
N PHE A 57 7.04 5.37 -11.48
CA PHE A 57 5.68 5.09 -11.95
C PHE A 57 4.63 5.38 -10.89
N GLN A 58 4.91 5.13 -9.62
CA GLN A 58 4.01 5.49 -8.51
C GLN A 58 3.71 6.99 -8.51
N VAL A 59 4.73 7.83 -8.62
CA VAL A 59 4.53 9.29 -8.63
C VAL A 59 3.90 9.75 -9.94
N LEU A 60 4.39 9.26 -11.07
CA LEU A 60 3.95 9.74 -12.38
C LEU A 60 2.49 9.37 -12.67
N ILE A 61 2.11 8.12 -12.46
CA ILE A 61 0.77 7.60 -12.82
C ILE A 61 -0.21 7.87 -11.67
N TYR A 62 0.11 7.43 -10.44
CA TYR A 62 -0.84 7.53 -9.34
C TYR A 62 -0.98 8.95 -8.82
N VAL A 63 0.10 9.65 -8.55
CA VAL A 63 0.03 11.02 -8.04
C VAL A 63 -0.23 12.00 -9.17
N GLY A 64 0.49 11.89 -10.28
CA GLY A 64 0.41 12.83 -11.39
C GLY A 64 -0.87 12.71 -12.22
N ALA A 65 -1.23 11.52 -12.67
CA ALA A 65 -2.39 11.34 -13.55
C ALA A 65 -3.67 11.07 -12.76
N VAL A 66 -3.70 10.02 -11.94
CA VAL A 66 -4.94 9.54 -11.29
C VAL A 66 -5.41 10.52 -10.23
N MET A 67 -4.52 10.97 -9.33
CA MET A 67 -4.91 11.85 -8.24
C MET A 67 -5.26 13.26 -8.71
N VAL A 68 -4.53 13.80 -9.70
CA VAL A 68 -4.85 15.10 -10.31
C VAL A 68 -6.23 15.04 -10.97
N PHE A 69 -6.54 13.96 -11.69
CA PHE A 69 -7.84 13.74 -12.28
C PHE A 69 -8.95 13.64 -11.21
N MET A 70 -8.70 12.90 -10.13
CA MET A 70 -9.66 12.78 -9.02
C MET A 70 -9.91 14.10 -8.31
N VAL A 71 -8.85 14.89 -8.07
CA VAL A 71 -9.00 16.24 -7.47
C VAL A 71 -9.83 17.14 -8.40
N TYR A 72 -9.59 17.06 -9.70
CA TYR A 72 -10.38 17.82 -10.69
C TYR A 72 -11.85 17.41 -10.65
N VAL A 73 -12.15 16.11 -10.61
CA VAL A 73 -13.53 15.60 -10.49
C VAL A 73 -14.19 16.06 -9.19
N ILE A 74 -13.49 16.03 -8.07
CA ILE A 74 -13.99 16.48 -6.77
C ILE A 74 -14.29 18.00 -6.78
N MET A 75 -13.47 18.80 -7.49
CA MET A 75 -13.74 20.22 -7.66
C MET A 75 -14.96 20.48 -8.55
N LEU A 76 -15.20 19.64 -9.53
CA LEU A 76 -16.31 19.79 -10.47
C LEU A 76 -17.64 19.31 -9.87
N LEU A 77 -17.61 18.28 -9.01
CA LEU A 77 -18.78 17.86 -8.25
C LEU A 77 -19.07 18.84 -7.12
N ASP A 78 -20.27 19.43 -7.15
CA ASP A 78 -20.77 20.25 -6.04
C ASP A 78 -21.15 19.32 -4.85
N VAL A 79 -20.18 19.05 -3.99
CA VAL A 79 -20.31 18.13 -2.83
C VAL A 79 -21.01 18.83 -1.65
N ARG A 80 -21.89 19.77 -1.93
CA ARG A 80 -22.66 20.52 -0.90
C ARG A 80 -23.94 19.82 -0.46
N ASP A 81 -24.19 18.61 -0.94
CA ASP A 81 -25.38 17.86 -0.55
C ASP A 81 -25.24 17.32 0.89
N PRO A 82 -25.97 17.85 1.87
CA PRO A 82 -25.82 17.46 3.29
C PRO A 82 -26.22 16.01 3.56
N SER A 83 -26.91 15.35 2.62
CA SER A 83 -27.37 13.98 2.73
C SER A 83 -26.25 12.95 2.83
N PHE A 84 -25.03 13.27 2.36
CA PHE A 84 -23.87 12.40 2.46
C PHE A 84 -23.25 12.35 3.86
N LEU A 85 -23.39 13.41 4.65
CA LEU A 85 -22.75 13.51 5.97
C LEU A 85 -23.47 12.68 7.06
N GLU A 86 -24.77 12.47 6.93
CA GLU A 86 -25.53 11.69 7.92
C GLU A 86 -25.33 10.17 7.79
N ARG A 87 -25.04 9.67 6.60
CA ARG A 87 -24.80 8.24 6.36
C ARG A 87 -23.46 7.74 6.91
N TYR A 88 -22.45 8.60 6.97
CA TYR A 88 -21.11 8.23 7.40
C TYR A 88 -20.98 8.02 8.92
N GLY A 89 -21.78 8.69 9.73
CA GLY A 89 -21.65 8.62 11.20
C GLY A 89 -21.98 7.25 11.80
N ARG A 90 -22.92 6.51 11.22
CA ARG A 90 -23.37 5.21 11.75
C ARG A 90 -22.56 4.02 11.27
N ALA A 91 -21.94 4.12 10.09
CA ALA A 91 -21.17 3.03 9.49
C ALA A 91 -19.67 3.08 9.84
N LEU A 92 -19.20 4.16 10.45
CA LEU A 92 -17.77 4.38 10.69
C LEU A 92 -17.21 3.42 11.75
N VAL A 93 -17.96 3.16 12.81
CA VAL A 93 -17.55 2.26 13.88
C VAL A 93 -17.40 0.80 13.39
N PRO A 94 -18.39 0.20 12.70
CA PRO A 94 -18.22 -1.16 12.20
C PRO A 94 -17.17 -1.26 11.08
N SER A 95 -17.00 -0.25 10.23
CA SER A 95 -16.00 -0.29 9.16
C SER A 95 -14.57 -0.22 9.70
N VAL A 96 -14.31 0.58 10.72
CA VAL A 96 -13.00 0.63 11.39
C VAL A 96 -12.70 -0.70 12.10
N ALA A 97 -13.71 -1.31 12.73
CA ALA A 97 -13.55 -2.62 13.36
C ALA A 97 -13.19 -3.71 12.34
N VAL A 98 -13.90 -3.76 11.21
CA VAL A 98 -13.62 -4.71 10.12
C VAL A 98 -12.23 -4.47 9.52
N ALA A 99 -11.86 -3.21 9.28
CA ALA A 99 -10.52 -2.86 8.78
C ALA A 99 -9.41 -3.28 9.76
N GLY A 100 -9.61 -3.09 11.06
CA GLY A 100 -8.69 -3.51 12.10
C GLY A 100 -8.51 -5.04 12.15
N VAL A 101 -9.61 -5.78 12.09
CA VAL A 101 -9.58 -7.26 12.04
C VAL A 101 -8.87 -7.73 10.75
N LEU A 102 -9.15 -7.10 9.61
CA LEU A 102 -8.52 -7.45 8.35
C LEU A 102 -7.00 -7.18 8.38
N ALA A 103 -6.60 -6.03 8.91
CA ALA A 103 -5.19 -5.66 9.04
C ALA A 103 -4.42 -6.61 9.98
N THR A 104 -5.01 -6.99 11.11
CA THR A 104 -4.40 -7.96 12.03
C THR A 104 -4.34 -9.35 11.44
N ALA A 105 -5.38 -9.79 10.74
CA ALA A 105 -5.40 -11.07 10.04
C ALA A 105 -4.34 -11.13 8.93
N LEU A 106 -4.21 -10.07 8.13
CA LEU A 106 -3.18 -9.96 7.10
C LEU A 106 -1.77 -9.97 7.71
N GLY A 107 -1.55 -9.20 8.76
CA GLY A 107 -0.27 -9.16 9.49
C GLY A 107 0.12 -10.54 10.04
N ALA A 108 -0.83 -11.25 10.63
CA ALA A 108 -0.64 -12.60 11.12
C ALA A 108 -0.38 -13.62 9.99
N ALA A 109 -1.09 -13.49 8.86
CA ALA A 109 -0.88 -14.34 7.69
C ALA A 109 0.50 -14.13 7.07
N VAL A 110 0.93 -12.87 6.93
CA VAL A 110 2.27 -12.54 6.41
C VAL A 110 3.38 -13.04 7.35
N SER A 111 3.22 -12.89 8.65
CA SER A 111 4.22 -13.37 9.61
C SER A 111 4.32 -14.91 9.62
N ARG A 112 3.19 -15.61 9.52
CA ARG A 112 3.16 -17.08 9.41
C ARG A 112 3.65 -17.58 8.05
N GLY A 113 3.26 -16.91 6.98
CA GLY A 113 3.69 -17.26 5.61
C GLY A 113 5.19 -17.05 5.38
N ARG A 114 5.79 -16.04 5.97
CA ARG A 114 7.25 -15.81 5.90
C ARG A 114 8.06 -16.93 6.53
N ILE A 115 7.57 -17.49 7.63
CA ILE A 115 8.25 -18.60 8.31
C ILE A 115 8.11 -19.88 7.48
N ALA A 116 6.93 -20.18 6.95
CA ALA A 116 6.68 -21.34 6.12
C ALA A 116 7.44 -21.27 4.79
N THR A 117 7.41 -20.14 4.10
CA THR A 117 8.06 -19.97 2.80
C THR A 117 9.60 -20.04 2.91
N ALA A 118 10.18 -19.47 3.94
CA ALA A 118 11.64 -19.55 4.14
C ALA A 118 12.11 -20.95 4.49
N ALA A 119 11.34 -21.69 5.29
CA ALA A 119 11.64 -23.09 5.63
C ALA A 119 11.42 -24.03 4.45
N ASP A 120 10.36 -23.82 3.68
CA ASP A 120 10.02 -24.64 2.52
C ASP A 120 11.01 -24.43 1.37
N LEU A 121 11.44 -23.20 1.12
CA LEU A 121 12.47 -22.90 0.11
C LEU A 121 13.85 -23.43 0.51
N ALA A 122 14.15 -23.49 1.80
CA ALA A 122 15.39 -24.08 2.28
C ALA A 122 15.43 -25.62 2.09
N HIS A 123 14.26 -26.28 2.08
CA HIS A 123 14.13 -27.72 1.86
C HIS A 123 13.83 -28.07 0.39
N ALA A 124 13.33 -27.13 -0.39
CA ALA A 124 13.02 -27.29 -1.81
C ALA A 124 14.19 -26.92 -2.73
N GLN A 125 15.44 -27.00 -2.24
CA GLN A 125 16.57 -26.90 -3.13
C GLN A 125 16.63 -28.21 -3.95
N PRO A 126 16.20 -28.21 -5.23
CA PRO A 126 16.31 -29.37 -6.04
C PRO A 126 17.80 -29.61 -6.22
N ASP A 127 18.24 -30.84 -5.91
CA ASP A 127 19.53 -31.33 -6.30
C ASP A 127 19.76 -30.87 -7.73
N GLY A 128 20.81 -30.08 -7.96
CA GLY A 128 21.02 -29.34 -9.21
C GLY A 128 21.21 -30.22 -10.45
N THR A 129 20.39 -31.24 -10.59
CA THR A 129 20.36 -32.12 -11.76
C THR A 129 19.47 -31.51 -12.83
N PRO A 130 19.95 -31.37 -14.06
CA PRO A 130 19.21 -30.79 -15.18
C PRO A 130 17.84 -31.45 -15.45
N ALA A 131 17.65 -32.66 -14.96
CA ALA A 131 16.38 -33.40 -15.06
C ALA A 131 15.23 -32.77 -14.28
N ALA A 132 15.50 -31.94 -13.24
CA ALA A 132 14.46 -31.25 -12.46
C ALA A 132 13.76 -30.14 -13.24
N PHE A 133 14.36 -29.64 -14.32
CA PHE A 133 13.81 -28.59 -15.17
C PHE A 133 13.13 -29.08 -16.45
N GLY A 134 12.98 -30.41 -16.63
CA GLY A 134 12.35 -30.95 -17.83
C GLY A 134 13.12 -30.68 -19.13
N VAL A 135 14.35 -30.21 -19.02
CA VAL A 135 15.22 -29.97 -20.18
C VAL A 135 15.86 -31.30 -20.56
N GLN A 136 15.32 -31.98 -21.56
CA GLN A 136 15.97 -33.12 -22.16
C GLN A 136 17.25 -32.66 -22.87
N PRO A 137 18.40 -33.30 -22.64
CA PRO A 137 19.59 -33.01 -23.44
C PRO A 137 19.30 -33.42 -24.88
N PHE A 138 19.40 -32.48 -25.79
CA PHE A 138 19.37 -32.76 -27.22
C PHE A 138 20.64 -33.58 -27.57
N SER A 139 20.47 -34.85 -27.85
CA SER A 139 21.47 -35.69 -28.46
C SER A 139 21.58 -35.44 -29.96
#